data_e942fbc4efd4cf7fab77c187f595c488
#
_entry.id   e942fbc4efd4cf7fab77c187f595c488
#
_cell.length_a   1.000
_cell.length_b   1.000
_cell.length_c   1.000
_cell.angle_alpha   90.00
_cell.angle_beta   90.00
_cell.angle_gamma   90.00
#
_symmetry.space_group_name_H-M   'P 1'
#
loop_
_entity.id
_entity.type
_entity.pdbx_description
1 polymer ?
#
loop_
_entity_poly.entity_id
_entity_poly.type
_entity_poly.pdbx_seq_one_letter_code
_entity_poly.pdbx_strand_id
1 'polypeptide(L)'
;MSLQNDIESLVKSVGLELYDTSVVSEFGDTIFRVSIVSPDFEDGKRKAVTMDECVELTHLISPLLDVTPPVSGEYRLEVGSPGLERKLTTIEHFVKSVGEKISFTTADNEKLKAKLIAAEGQKLTFLDEHEEFTIDFNDIKKAKTYFEWK
;
A
#
# COMPACT_ATOMS: atom_id res chain seq x y z
N MET A 1 -10.14 3.03 20.39
CA MET A 1 -9.79 2.20 19.23
C MET A 1 -10.29 2.84 17.96
N SER A 2 -9.47 2.84 16.93
CA SER A 2 -9.86 3.44 15.65
C SER A 2 -10.40 2.39 14.69
N LEU A 3 -11.26 2.82 13.78
CA LEU A 3 -11.77 1.95 12.72
C LEU A 3 -10.61 1.34 11.91
N GLN A 4 -9.58 2.13 11.61
CA GLN A 4 -8.42 1.64 10.85
C GLN A 4 -7.70 0.52 11.59
N ASN A 5 -7.53 0.62 12.91
CA ASN A 5 -6.90 -0.45 13.70
C ASN A 5 -7.74 -1.73 13.68
N ASP A 6 -9.05 -1.60 13.74
CA ASP A 6 -9.95 -2.76 13.69
C ASP A 6 -9.89 -3.43 12.32
N ILE A 7 -9.86 -2.65 11.25
CA ILE A 7 -9.71 -3.17 9.89
C ILE A 7 -8.36 -3.87 9.74
N GLU A 8 -7.29 -3.26 10.24
CA GLU A 8 -5.96 -3.86 10.20
C GLU A 8 -5.92 -5.22 10.88
N SER A 9 -6.57 -5.34 12.05
CA SER A 9 -6.65 -6.60 12.77
C SER A 9 -7.37 -7.67 11.96
N LEU A 10 -8.47 -7.32 11.30
CA LEU A 10 -9.19 -8.25 10.45
C LEU A 10 -8.35 -8.69 9.24
N VAL A 11 -7.64 -7.75 8.61
CA VAL A 11 -6.77 -8.06 7.48
C VAL A 11 -5.67 -9.04 7.90
N LYS A 12 -5.06 -8.82 9.06
CA LYS A 12 -4.03 -9.72 9.58
C LYS A 12 -4.58 -11.10 9.90
N SER A 13 -5.83 -11.18 10.34
CA SER A 13 -6.46 -12.46 10.71
C SER A 13 -6.56 -13.43 9.54
N VAL A 14 -6.55 -12.92 8.31
CA VAL A 14 -6.59 -13.76 7.09
C VAL A 14 -5.23 -13.89 6.41
N GLY A 15 -4.15 -13.47 7.09
CA GLY A 15 -2.79 -13.60 6.59
C GLY A 15 -2.36 -12.54 5.59
N LEU A 16 -3.04 -11.40 5.56
CA LEU A 16 -2.73 -10.28 4.66
C LEU A 16 -2.27 -9.06 5.45
N GLU A 17 -1.85 -8.04 4.73
CA GLU A 17 -1.44 -6.76 5.33
C GLU A 17 -2.29 -5.62 4.77
N LEU A 18 -2.69 -4.71 5.65
CA LEU A 18 -3.38 -3.49 5.23
C LEU A 18 -2.35 -2.52 4.65
N TYR A 19 -2.54 -2.14 3.40
CA TYR A 19 -1.71 -1.12 2.77
C TYR A 19 -2.21 0.27 3.08
N ASP A 20 -3.51 0.53 2.85
CA ASP A 20 -4.09 1.85 3.10
C ASP A 20 -5.62 1.76 3.09
N THR A 21 -6.25 2.78 3.65
CA THR A 21 -7.69 3.00 3.52
C THR A 21 -7.90 4.41 3.00
N SER A 22 -8.91 4.60 2.16
CA SER A 22 -9.22 5.92 1.63
C SER A 22 -10.69 6.04 1.32
N VAL A 23 -11.17 7.28 1.33
CA VAL A 23 -12.53 7.61 0.91
C VAL A 23 -12.39 8.37 -0.40
N VAL A 24 -12.97 7.83 -1.47
CA VAL A 24 -12.90 8.45 -2.79
C VAL A 24 -14.30 8.64 -3.32
N SER A 25 -14.45 9.58 -4.26
CA SER A 25 -15.72 9.83 -4.94
C SER A 25 -15.54 9.52 -6.42
N GLU A 26 -16.34 8.59 -6.94
CA GLU A 26 -16.30 8.19 -8.34
C GLU A 26 -17.72 8.14 -8.90
N PHE A 27 -17.95 8.81 -10.00
CA PHE A 27 -19.27 8.80 -10.69
C PHE A 27 -20.43 9.16 -9.75
N GLY A 28 -20.21 10.09 -8.81
CA GLY A 28 -21.23 10.51 -7.86
C GLY A 28 -21.42 9.60 -6.66
N ASP A 29 -20.70 8.49 -6.60
CA ASP A 29 -20.75 7.56 -5.48
C ASP A 29 -19.57 7.76 -4.54
N THR A 30 -19.82 7.59 -3.23
CA THR A 30 -18.75 7.57 -2.23
C THR A 30 -18.28 6.14 -2.05
N ILE A 31 -16.98 5.93 -2.14
CA ILE A 31 -16.38 4.61 -2.00
C ILE A 31 -15.39 4.63 -0.84
N PHE A 32 -15.57 3.72 0.11
CA PHE A 32 -14.57 3.44 1.12
C PHE A 32 -13.69 2.31 0.61
N ARG A 33 -12.45 2.65 0.27
CA ARG A 33 -11.52 1.70 -0.36
C ARG A 33 -10.53 1.17 0.65
N VAL A 34 -10.45 -0.15 0.77
CA VAL A 34 -9.47 -0.84 1.60
C VAL A 34 -8.48 -1.52 0.68
N SER A 35 -7.23 -1.07 0.73
CA SER A 35 -6.16 -1.62 -0.11
C SER A 35 -5.33 -2.60 0.70
N ILE A 36 -5.17 -3.82 0.21
CA ILE A 36 -4.49 -4.89 0.92
C ILE A 36 -3.39 -5.49 0.05
N VAL A 37 -2.35 -6.01 0.71
CA VAL A 37 -1.23 -6.66 0.03
C VAL A 37 -0.91 -7.96 0.75
N SER A 38 -0.29 -8.89 0.04
CA SER A 38 0.23 -10.11 0.65
C SER A 38 1.57 -9.80 1.31
N PRO A 39 1.88 -10.35 2.50
CA PRO A 39 3.19 -10.20 3.10
C PRO A 39 4.25 -11.08 2.43
N ASP A 40 3.83 -12.01 1.58
CA ASP A 40 4.73 -12.97 0.95
C ASP A 40 5.27 -12.48 -0.38
N PHE A 41 6.49 -12.91 -0.71
CA PHE A 41 7.13 -12.61 -1.98
C PHE A 41 7.41 -13.89 -2.74
N GLU A 42 7.34 -13.81 -4.06
CA GLU A 42 7.64 -14.91 -4.95
C GLU A 42 8.40 -14.33 -6.15
N ASP A 43 9.58 -14.88 -6.43
CA ASP A 43 10.46 -14.43 -7.51
C ASP A 43 10.80 -12.94 -7.43
N GLY A 44 11.00 -12.43 -6.22
CA GLY A 44 11.34 -11.02 -6.00
C GLY A 44 10.17 -10.05 -6.12
N LYS A 45 8.97 -10.57 -6.30
CA LYS A 45 7.76 -9.75 -6.40
C LYS A 45 6.79 -10.11 -5.29
N ARG A 46 6.04 -9.13 -4.83
CA ARG A 46 5.00 -9.37 -3.83
C ARG A 46 3.91 -10.26 -4.43
N LYS A 47 3.53 -11.29 -3.69
CA LYS A 47 2.50 -12.22 -4.14
C LYS A 47 1.17 -11.49 -4.34
N ALA A 48 0.43 -11.84 -5.38
CA ALA A 48 -0.86 -11.20 -5.66
C ALA A 48 -1.92 -11.62 -4.64
N VAL A 49 -2.81 -10.68 -4.31
CA VAL A 49 -3.99 -10.96 -3.50
C VAL A 49 -5.05 -11.57 -4.41
N THR A 50 -5.67 -12.65 -3.97
CA THR A 50 -6.69 -13.34 -4.78
C THR A 50 -8.07 -12.70 -4.61
N MET A 51 -8.94 -12.96 -5.59
CA MET A 51 -10.33 -12.51 -5.51
C MET A 51 -11.05 -13.12 -4.30
N ASP A 52 -10.78 -14.39 -4.01
CA ASP A 52 -11.38 -15.07 -2.85
C ASP A 52 -10.97 -14.39 -1.53
N GLU A 53 -9.73 -13.97 -1.42
CA GLU A 53 -9.25 -13.23 -0.25
C GLU A 53 -9.96 -11.88 -0.09
N CYS A 54 -10.19 -11.19 -1.21
CA CYS A 54 -10.93 -9.93 -1.18
C CYS A 54 -12.39 -10.13 -0.76
N VAL A 55 -13.04 -11.17 -1.24
CA VAL A 55 -14.42 -11.50 -0.88
C VAL A 55 -14.52 -11.87 0.59
N GLU A 56 -13.59 -12.68 1.09
CA GLU A 56 -13.55 -13.06 2.50
C GLU A 56 -13.42 -11.81 3.40
N LEU A 57 -12.49 -10.91 3.06
CA LEU A 57 -12.31 -9.68 3.82
C LEU A 57 -13.54 -8.77 3.75
N THR A 58 -14.19 -8.69 2.59
CA THR A 58 -15.41 -7.91 2.45
C THR A 58 -16.47 -8.39 3.45
N HIS A 59 -16.62 -9.71 3.58
CA HIS A 59 -17.56 -10.29 4.53
C HIS A 59 -17.19 -10.05 6.00
N LEU A 60 -15.90 -9.93 6.30
CA LEU A 60 -15.43 -9.65 7.65
C LEU A 60 -15.53 -8.17 8.00
N ILE A 61 -15.25 -7.29 7.05
CA ILE A 61 -15.21 -5.85 7.27
C ILE A 61 -16.62 -5.25 7.26
N SER A 62 -17.51 -5.75 6.43
CA SER A 62 -18.85 -5.20 6.27
C SER A 62 -19.63 -5.07 7.58
N PRO A 63 -19.70 -6.12 8.45
CA PRO A 63 -20.37 -5.98 9.74
C PRO A 63 -19.74 -4.94 10.66
N LEU A 64 -18.42 -4.79 10.59
CA LEU A 64 -17.72 -3.77 11.37
C LEU A 64 -18.16 -2.36 10.95
N LEU A 65 -18.31 -2.13 9.65
CA LEU A 65 -18.73 -0.84 9.12
C LEU A 65 -20.19 -0.53 9.44
N ASP A 66 -21.02 -1.56 9.61
CA ASP A 66 -22.41 -1.36 10.04
C ASP A 66 -22.49 -0.77 11.45
N VAL A 67 -21.51 -1.10 12.30
CA VAL A 67 -21.43 -0.58 13.69
C VAL A 67 -20.65 0.74 13.73
N THR A 68 -19.59 0.83 12.94
CA THR A 68 -18.70 1.99 12.93
C THR A 68 -18.50 2.46 11.48
N PRO A 69 -19.45 3.24 10.94
CA PRO A 69 -19.35 3.70 9.54
C PRO A 69 -18.11 4.58 9.31
N PRO A 70 -17.46 4.47 8.15
CA PRO A 70 -16.27 5.28 7.84
C PRO A 70 -16.62 6.73 7.46
N VAL A 71 -17.86 6.95 7.01
CA VAL A 71 -18.35 8.27 6.61
C VAL A 71 -19.83 8.39 7.02
N SER A 72 -20.34 9.62 7.09
CA SER A 72 -21.77 9.84 7.25
C SER A 72 -22.42 9.75 5.86
N GLY A 73 -23.58 9.09 5.79
CA GLY A 73 -24.31 8.92 4.54
C GLY A 73 -23.98 7.60 3.84
N GLU A 74 -24.43 7.50 2.61
CA GLU A 74 -24.27 6.28 1.84
C GLU A 74 -22.85 6.13 1.29
N TYR A 75 -22.38 4.89 1.24
CA TYR A 75 -21.07 4.57 0.69
C TYR A 75 -21.04 3.12 0.22
N ARG A 76 -20.02 2.80 -0.58
CA ARG A 76 -19.76 1.43 -1.02
C ARG A 76 -18.42 0.98 -0.46
N LEU A 77 -18.32 -0.27 -0.06
CA LEU A 77 -17.06 -0.87 0.37
C LEU A 77 -16.38 -1.53 -0.82
N GLU A 78 -15.11 -1.20 -1.03
CA GLU A 78 -14.29 -1.82 -2.06
C GLU A 78 -13.01 -2.34 -1.41
N VAL A 79 -12.77 -3.65 -1.52
CA VAL A 79 -11.55 -4.28 -0.99
C VAL A 79 -10.75 -4.82 -2.16
N GLY A 80 -9.48 -4.44 -2.24
CA GLY A 80 -8.65 -4.89 -3.34
C GLY A 80 -7.18 -4.54 -3.16
N SER A 81 -6.40 -4.89 -4.17
CA SER A 81 -4.98 -4.55 -4.23
C SER A 81 -4.80 -3.10 -4.65
N PRO A 82 -3.77 -2.39 -4.14
CA PRO A 82 -3.52 -0.99 -4.54
C PRO A 82 -3.03 -0.82 -5.98
N GLY A 83 -2.80 -1.92 -6.70
CA GLY A 83 -2.34 -1.87 -8.08
C GLY A 83 -0.83 -1.96 -8.21
N LEU A 84 -0.35 -1.99 -9.45
CA LEU A 84 1.08 -2.13 -9.76
C LEU A 84 1.84 -0.82 -9.62
N GLU A 85 1.21 0.28 -9.99
CA GLU A 85 1.80 1.61 -9.83
C GLU A 85 1.06 2.37 -8.75
N ARG A 86 1.70 2.53 -7.59
CA ARG A 86 1.12 3.18 -6.43
C ARG A 86 1.97 4.38 -6.03
N LYS A 87 1.32 5.48 -5.69
CA LYS A 87 2.02 6.63 -5.14
C LYS A 87 2.40 6.34 -3.69
N LEU A 88 3.64 6.66 -3.33
CA LEU A 88 4.15 6.49 -1.98
C LEU A 88 4.27 7.87 -1.34
N THR A 89 3.36 8.19 -0.43
CA THR A 89 3.28 9.52 0.16
C THR A 89 3.64 9.58 1.65
N THR A 90 3.68 8.44 2.32
CA THR A 90 4.05 8.36 3.73
C THR A 90 5.16 7.35 3.93
N ILE A 91 5.84 7.43 5.08
CA ILE A 91 6.90 6.46 5.39
C ILE A 91 6.33 5.04 5.52
N GLU A 92 5.10 4.91 6.00
CA GLU A 92 4.43 3.61 6.08
C GLU A 92 4.25 2.98 4.71
N HIS A 93 3.98 3.77 3.68
CA HIS A 93 3.87 3.28 2.31
C HIS A 93 5.19 2.64 1.87
N PHE A 94 6.32 3.26 2.23
CA PHE A 94 7.64 2.70 1.91
C PHE A 94 7.91 1.44 2.71
N VAL A 95 7.58 1.41 3.99
CA VAL A 95 7.77 0.22 4.83
C VAL A 95 7.02 -0.97 4.23
N LYS A 96 5.81 -0.75 3.74
CA LYS A 96 4.98 -1.80 3.14
C LYS A 96 5.37 -2.14 1.70
N SER A 97 6.29 -1.38 1.13
CA SER A 97 6.76 -1.60 -0.25
C SER A 97 8.19 -2.16 -0.31
N VAL A 98 8.75 -2.57 0.82
CA VAL A 98 10.08 -3.21 0.84
C VAL A 98 10.05 -4.46 -0.03
N GLY A 99 11.03 -4.59 -0.92
CA GLY A 99 11.09 -5.67 -1.91
C GLY A 99 10.58 -5.28 -3.28
N GLU A 100 9.94 -4.13 -3.40
CA GLU A 100 9.37 -3.66 -4.68
C GLU A 100 10.27 -2.61 -5.32
N LYS A 101 10.15 -2.47 -6.64
CA LYS A 101 10.88 -1.46 -7.40
C LYS A 101 10.17 -0.12 -7.28
N ILE A 102 10.94 0.93 -7.02
CA ILE A 102 10.41 2.26 -6.79
C ILE A 102 11.08 3.26 -7.71
N SER A 103 10.27 4.09 -8.38
CA SER A 103 10.71 5.24 -9.13
C SER A 103 10.47 6.46 -8.26
N PHE A 104 11.50 7.26 -8.02
CA PHE A 104 11.38 8.41 -7.14
C PHE A 104 12.17 9.61 -7.65
N THR A 105 11.75 10.79 -7.20
CA THR A 105 12.41 12.06 -7.50
C THR A 105 12.93 12.65 -6.19
N THR A 106 14.22 12.97 -6.16
CA THR A 106 14.84 13.54 -4.96
C THR A 106 14.55 15.04 -4.84
N ALA A 107 14.90 15.61 -3.68
CA ALA A 107 14.76 17.05 -3.44
C ALA A 107 15.55 17.88 -4.47
N ASP A 108 16.60 17.32 -5.04
CA ASP A 108 17.42 17.97 -6.07
C ASP A 108 16.87 17.76 -7.49
N ASN A 109 15.67 17.20 -7.61
CA ASN A 109 15.02 16.90 -8.90
C ASN A 109 15.69 15.79 -9.71
N GLU A 110 16.47 14.94 -9.08
CA GLU A 110 17.02 13.75 -9.73
C GLU A 110 15.96 12.65 -9.76
N LYS A 111 15.79 12.02 -10.92
CA LYS A 111 14.89 10.88 -11.07
C LYS A 111 15.68 9.60 -11.01
N LEU A 112 15.32 8.74 -10.07
CA LEU A 112 16.01 7.48 -9.82
C LEU A 112 15.04 6.31 -9.82
N LYS A 113 15.54 5.13 -10.15
CA LYS A 113 14.77 3.89 -10.09
C LYS A 113 15.62 2.84 -9.41
N ALA A 114 15.10 2.24 -8.36
CA ALA A 114 15.83 1.23 -7.61
C ALA A 114 14.86 0.36 -6.83
N LYS A 115 15.35 -0.80 -6.37
CA LYS A 115 14.57 -1.69 -5.52
C LYS A 115 14.75 -1.24 -4.07
N LEU A 116 13.64 -1.08 -3.36
CA LEU A 116 13.68 -0.77 -1.93
C LEU A 116 13.94 -2.05 -1.16
N ILE A 117 15.07 -2.12 -0.45
CA ILE A 117 15.46 -3.33 0.27
C ILE A 117 15.29 -3.22 1.78
N ALA A 118 15.25 -2.01 2.32
CA ALA A 118 15.05 -1.81 3.75
C ALA A 118 14.46 -0.43 4.03
N ALA A 119 13.73 -0.33 5.12
CA ALA A 119 13.19 0.94 5.60
C ALA A 119 13.28 0.93 7.13
N GLU A 120 14.09 1.83 7.69
CA GLU A 120 14.27 1.96 9.14
C GLU A 120 14.05 3.41 9.55
N GLY A 121 13.01 3.66 10.35
CA GLY A 121 12.66 5.04 10.71
C GLY A 121 12.36 5.82 9.44
N GLN A 122 13.15 6.87 9.16
CA GLN A 122 13.02 7.66 7.94
C GLN A 122 14.10 7.35 6.91
N LYS A 123 14.96 6.36 7.20
CA LYS A 123 16.03 5.98 6.28
C LYS A 123 15.56 4.86 5.36
N LEU A 124 15.72 5.08 4.07
CA LEU A 124 15.31 4.12 3.04
C LEU A 124 16.57 3.66 2.30
N THR A 125 16.77 2.34 2.26
CA THR A 125 17.89 1.74 1.56
C THR A 125 17.43 1.15 0.25
N PHE A 126 18.07 1.55 -0.84
CA PHE A 126 17.76 1.12 -2.18
C PHE A 126 18.93 0.37 -2.79
N LEU A 127 18.63 -0.57 -3.68
CA LEU A 127 19.61 -1.31 -4.45
C LEU A 127 19.36 -1.09 -5.93
N ASP A 128 20.34 -0.51 -6.63
CA ASP A 128 20.29 -0.42 -8.09
C ASP A 128 21.18 -1.50 -8.69
N GLU A 129 21.47 -1.42 -9.99
CA GLU A 129 22.26 -2.45 -10.68
C GLU A 129 23.71 -2.53 -10.20
N HIS A 130 24.22 -1.49 -9.59
CA HIS A 130 25.66 -1.36 -9.26
C HIS A 130 25.93 -1.24 -7.77
N GLU A 131 25.06 -0.63 -7.00
CA GLU A 131 25.35 -0.37 -5.60
C GLU A 131 24.10 -0.19 -4.75
N GLU A 132 24.32 -0.29 -3.47
CA GLU A 132 23.33 -0.05 -2.45
C GLU A 132 23.56 1.38 -1.91
N PHE A 133 22.45 2.13 -1.74
CA PHE A 133 22.55 3.50 -1.21
C PHE A 133 21.37 3.79 -0.31
N THR A 134 21.55 4.77 0.59
CA THR A 134 20.54 5.14 1.57
C THR A 134 20.10 6.59 1.35
N ILE A 135 18.78 6.83 1.36
CA ILE A 135 18.20 8.16 1.22
C ILE A 135 17.21 8.38 2.36
N ASP A 136 17.19 9.59 2.92
CA ASP A 136 16.21 9.97 3.92
C ASP A 136 14.86 10.23 3.25
N PHE A 137 13.78 9.81 3.89
CA PHE A 137 12.42 10.02 3.38
C PHE A 137 12.15 11.48 3.06
N ASN A 138 12.68 12.42 3.87
CA ASN A 138 12.48 13.85 3.68
C ASN A 138 13.16 14.39 2.42
N ASP A 139 14.11 13.64 1.85
CA ASP A 139 14.82 14.04 0.63
C ASP A 139 14.13 13.54 -0.62
N ILE A 140 12.99 12.89 -0.48
CA ILE A 140 12.20 12.39 -1.61
C ILE A 140 10.96 13.29 -1.80
N LYS A 141 10.81 13.86 -3.00
CA LYS A 141 9.66 14.68 -3.35
C LYS A 141 8.46 13.85 -3.79
N LYS A 142 8.72 12.89 -4.66
CA LYS A 142 7.69 12.03 -5.24
C LYS A 142 8.23 10.62 -5.36
N ALA A 143 7.38 9.65 -5.12
CA ALA A 143 7.76 8.25 -5.30
C ALA A 143 6.54 7.44 -5.71
N LYS A 144 6.79 6.39 -6.48
CA LYS A 144 5.76 5.42 -6.84
C LYS A 144 6.41 4.08 -7.11
N THR A 145 5.65 3.00 -6.90
CA THR A 145 6.09 1.69 -7.34
C THR A 145 5.91 1.62 -8.85
N TYR A 146 6.70 0.79 -9.51
CA TYR A 146 6.57 0.62 -10.97
C TYR A 146 6.78 -0.84 -11.34
N PHE A 147 6.32 -1.17 -12.52
CA PHE A 147 6.42 -2.51 -13.07
C PHE A 147 7.28 -2.48 -14.32
N GLU A 148 8.29 -3.36 -14.38
CA GLU A 148 9.12 -3.51 -15.56
C GLU A 148 8.66 -4.70 -16.39
N TRP A 149 8.39 -4.43 -17.65
CA TRP A 149 8.11 -5.47 -18.63
C TRP A 149 9.43 -5.98 -19.19
N LYS A 150 9.58 -7.26 -19.19
CA LYS A 150 10.72 -7.90 -19.87
C LYS A 150 10.22 -8.73 -21.01
#